data_25941321a3b394c3232c5b9f32ed3ef2
#
_entry.id   25941321a3b394c3232c5b9f32ed3ef2
#
_cell.length_a   1.000
_cell.length_b   1.000
_cell.length_c   1.000
_cell.angle_alpha   90.00
_cell.angle_beta   90.00
_cell.angle_gamma   90.00
#
_symmetry.space_group_name_H-M   'P 1'
#
loop_
_entity.id
_entity.type
_entity.pdbx_description
1 polymer ?
#
loop_
_entity_poly.entity_id
_entity_poly.type
_entity_poly.pdbx_seq_one_letter_code
_entity_poly.pdbx_strand_id
1 'polypeptide(L)'
;MSQVFETDPIGGPEGQGPYLNMVVAVRTTLDPYALLRRCQQIEAEAFRQRVVHWGPRTLDVDVLFYDDIAIDDPLLTIPHPRYAERRFVLAPLAEVAPQRCPAHWDETLPPEGVYPRGPLALVSDEGVTASSGQ
;
A
#
# COMPACT_ATOMS: atom_id res chain seq x y z
N MET A 1 3.96 -3.99 10.11
CA MET A 1 3.66 -4.00 8.67
C MET A 1 3.24 -5.36 8.22
N SER A 2 2.48 -5.42 7.15
CA SER A 2 2.09 -6.70 6.58
C SER A 2 3.25 -7.33 5.81
N GLN A 3 3.08 -8.61 5.45
CA GLN A 3 3.95 -9.17 4.41
C GLN A 3 3.59 -8.55 3.07
N VAL A 4 4.46 -8.78 2.08
CA VAL A 4 4.20 -8.35 0.71
C VAL A 4 3.23 -9.32 0.05
N PHE A 5 2.27 -8.78 -0.67
CA PHE A 5 1.33 -9.57 -1.47
C PHE A 5 1.56 -9.26 -2.94
N GLU A 6 1.48 -10.27 -3.76
CA GLU A 6 1.55 -10.13 -5.21
C GLU A 6 0.14 -10.25 -5.76
N THR A 7 -0.23 -9.29 -6.60
CA THR A 7 -1.56 -9.22 -7.20
C THR A 7 -1.44 -9.39 -8.70
N ASP A 8 -2.20 -10.33 -9.26
CA ASP A 8 -2.26 -10.51 -10.71
C ASP A 8 -2.83 -9.26 -11.37
N PRO A 9 -2.30 -8.85 -12.52
CA PRO A 9 -2.90 -7.76 -13.26
C PRO A 9 -4.28 -8.17 -13.76
N ILE A 10 -5.25 -7.27 -13.61
CA ILE A 10 -6.62 -7.52 -14.02
C ILE A 10 -6.95 -6.56 -15.16
N GLY A 11 -7.19 -7.14 -16.35
CA GLY A 11 -7.70 -6.37 -17.47
C GLY A 11 -6.80 -5.26 -17.97
N GLY A 12 -5.53 -5.31 -17.68
CA GLY A 12 -4.59 -4.32 -18.14
C GLY A 12 -4.02 -4.64 -19.52
N PRO A 13 -3.28 -3.69 -20.09
CA PRO A 13 -2.56 -3.95 -21.33
C PRO A 13 -1.56 -5.07 -21.15
N GLU A 14 -1.26 -5.74 -22.24
CA GLU A 14 -0.24 -6.79 -22.23
C GLU A 14 1.09 -6.22 -21.78
N GLY A 15 1.88 -7.04 -21.10
CA GLY A 15 3.19 -6.67 -20.64
C GLY A 15 3.24 -6.02 -19.27
N GLN A 16 2.09 -5.78 -18.65
CA GLN A 16 2.09 -5.34 -17.27
C GLN A 16 2.32 -6.54 -16.37
N GLY A 17 3.38 -6.45 -15.57
CA GLY A 17 3.67 -7.48 -14.60
C GLY A 17 2.73 -7.43 -13.42
N PRO A 18 2.86 -8.38 -12.49
CA PRO A 18 2.08 -8.35 -11.27
C PRO A 18 2.45 -7.15 -10.42
N TYR A 19 1.51 -6.73 -9.59
CA TYR A 19 1.71 -5.63 -8.65
C TYR A 19 2.07 -6.19 -7.29
N LEU A 20 2.89 -5.43 -6.56
CA LEU A 20 3.24 -5.77 -5.18
C LEU A 20 2.57 -4.78 -4.25
N ASN A 21 1.97 -5.28 -3.19
CA ASN A 21 1.21 -4.48 -2.24
C ASN A 21 1.56 -4.87 -0.83
N MET A 22 1.57 -3.89 0.06
CA MET A 22 1.66 -4.14 1.50
C MET A 22 1.04 -2.98 2.25
N VAL A 23 0.71 -3.21 3.50
CA VAL A 23 0.15 -2.19 4.38
C VAL A 23 1.08 -1.98 5.56
N VAL A 24 1.27 -0.73 5.93
CA VAL A 24 2.12 -0.33 7.04
C VAL A 24 1.31 0.52 8.01
N ALA A 25 1.41 0.20 9.29
CA ALA A 25 0.90 1.08 10.34
C ALA A 25 2.07 1.89 10.88
N VAL A 26 1.89 3.20 10.96
CA VAL A 26 2.94 4.08 11.44
C VAL A 26 2.42 4.97 12.56
N ARG A 27 3.33 5.43 13.40
CA ARG A 27 3.06 6.50 14.36
C ARG A 27 3.69 7.76 13.81
N THR A 28 2.95 8.85 13.85
CA THR A 28 3.43 10.10 13.30
C THR A 28 2.88 11.28 14.10
N THR A 29 3.64 12.35 14.13
CA THR A 29 3.16 13.63 14.66
C THR A 29 2.62 14.53 13.57
N LEU A 30 2.72 14.10 12.31
CA LEU A 30 2.18 14.87 11.19
C LEU A 30 0.66 14.81 11.21
N ASP A 31 0.01 15.90 10.83
CA ASP A 31 -1.43 15.87 10.60
C ASP A 31 -1.71 15.13 9.29
N PRO A 32 -2.99 14.80 9.00
CA PRO A 32 -3.30 14.00 7.81
C PRO A 32 -2.82 14.60 6.50
N TYR A 33 -2.89 15.91 6.34
CA TYR A 33 -2.44 16.56 5.11
C TYR A 33 -0.93 16.59 4.99
N ALA A 34 -0.24 16.79 6.09
CA ALA A 34 1.22 16.72 6.11
C ALA A 34 1.69 15.30 5.82
N LEU A 35 0.99 14.30 6.33
CA LEU A 35 1.28 12.90 6.02
C LEU A 35 1.08 12.62 4.53
N LEU A 36 0.00 13.12 3.95
CA LEU A 36 -0.24 12.98 2.51
C LEU A 36 0.92 13.57 1.70
N ARG A 37 1.35 14.77 2.05
CA ARG A 37 2.48 15.41 1.36
C ARG A 37 3.76 14.56 1.49
N ARG A 38 3.98 13.96 2.65
CA ARG A 38 5.15 13.10 2.86
C ARG A 38 5.06 11.85 1.97
N CYS A 39 3.90 11.25 1.85
CA CYS A 39 3.69 10.12 0.96
C CYS A 39 3.99 10.51 -0.50
N GLN A 40 3.54 11.67 -0.92
CA GLN A 40 3.81 12.16 -2.28
C GLN A 40 5.29 12.40 -2.51
N GLN A 41 6.03 12.87 -1.50
CA GLN A 41 7.47 13.02 -1.59
C GLN A 41 8.17 11.67 -1.76
N ILE A 42 7.71 10.66 -1.05
CA ILE A 42 8.25 9.31 -1.17
C ILE A 42 8.01 8.75 -2.56
N GLU A 43 6.81 8.94 -3.09
CA GLU A 43 6.49 8.51 -4.45
C GLU A 43 7.39 9.19 -5.47
N ALA A 44 7.57 10.49 -5.34
CA ALA A 44 8.41 11.25 -6.26
C ALA A 44 9.87 10.80 -6.20
N GLU A 45 10.37 10.52 -5.01
CA GLU A 45 11.73 10.04 -4.83
C GLU A 45 11.91 8.66 -5.47
N ALA A 46 10.96 7.78 -5.28
CA ALA A 46 11.00 6.44 -5.87
C ALA A 46 10.97 6.51 -7.40
N PHE A 47 10.19 7.41 -7.96
CA PHE A 47 10.12 7.62 -9.40
C PHE A 47 11.47 8.07 -9.95
N ARG A 48 12.10 9.04 -9.31
CA ARG A 48 13.40 9.56 -9.75
C ARG A 48 14.48 8.48 -9.77
N GLN A 49 14.47 7.60 -8.81
CA GLN A 49 15.46 6.54 -8.72
C GLN A 49 15.27 5.44 -9.76
N ARG A 50 14.07 5.29 -10.27
CA ARG A 50 13.75 4.17 -11.16
C ARG A 50 13.68 4.53 -12.62
N VAL A 51 13.61 5.78 -12.95
CA VAL A 51 13.39 6.23 -14.32
C VAL A 51 14.46 5.77 -15.29
N VAL A 52 15.66 5.48 -14.81
CA VAL A 52 16.79 5.17 -15.65
C VAL A 52 16.86 3.70 -16.05
N HIS A 53 16.24 2.80 -15.27
CA HIS A 53 16.50 1.38 -15.46
C HIS A 53 15.45 0.62 -16.26
N TRP A 54 14.29 0.43 -15.73
CA TRP A 54 13.38 -0.59 -16.23
C TRP A 54 12.10 -0.01 -16.78
N GLY A 55 12.15 1.24 -17.17
CA GLY A 55 10.96 1.94 -17.56
C GLY A 55 10.14 2.38 -16.35
N PRO A 56 8.98 2.96 -16.59
CA PRO A 56 8.19 3.54 -15.52
C PRO A 56 7.66 2.47 -14.59
N ARG A 57 8.17 2.48 -13.40
CA ARG A 57 7.55 1.77 -12.28
C ARG A 57 7.14 2.82 -11.28
N THR A 58 5.89 2.82 -10.92
CA THR A 58 5.38 3.77 -9.96
C THR A 58 5.24 3.10 -8.62
N LEU A 59 5.52 3.87 -7.58
CA LEU A 59 5.20 3.52 -6.22
C LEU A 59 4.02 4.39 -5.83
N ASP A 60 2.92 3.76 -5.46
CA ASP A 60 1.75 4.47 -4.96
C ASP A 60 1.68 4.29 -3.46
N VAL A 61 1.65 5.39 -2.74
CA VAL A 61 1.56 5.38 -1.28
C VAL A 61 0.28 6.10 -0.88
N ASP A 62 -0.70 5.34 -0.45
CA ASP A 62 -2.01 5.86 -0.10
C ASP A 62 -2.20 5.88 1.41
N VAL A 63 -2.84 6.92 1.90
CA VAL A 63 -3.28 6.99 3.29
C VAL A 63 -4.66 6.33 3.37
N LEU A 64 -4.72 5.18 4.02
CA LEU A 64 -5.99 4.45 4.16
C LEU A 64 -6.80 4.95 5.34
N PHE A 65 -6.14 5.14 6.47
CA PHE A 65 -6.76 5.55 7.72
C PHE A 65 -5.83 6.49 8.47
N TYR A 66 -6.41 7.34 9.29
CA TYR A 66 -5.68 8.17 10.23
C TYR A 66 -6.48 8.21 11.53
N ASP A 67 -6.12 7.37 12.49
CA ASP A 67 -6.91 7.16 13.71
C ASP A 67 -8.37 6.90 13.35
N ASP A 68 -9.29 7.55 14.01
CA ASP A 68 -10.72 7.45 13.71
C ASP A 68 -11.25 8.69 13.00
N ILE A 69 -10.36 9.46 12.39
CA ILE A 69 -10.71 10.70 11.70
C ILE A 69 -11.34 10.39 10.35
N ALA A 70 -12.37 11.13 10.01
CA ALA A 70 -12.98 11.11 8.69
C ALA A 70 -12.73 12.44 8.00
N ILE A 71 -12.23 12.38 6.78
CA ILE A 71 -11.99 13.57 5.94
C ILE A 71 -12.60 13.29 4.59
N ASP A 72 -13.29 14.30 4.06
CA ASP A 72 -13.89 14.20 2.73
C ASP A 72 -13.67 15.52 2.01
N ASP A 73 -12.53 15.63 1.32
CA ASP A 73 -12.29 16.80 0.49
C ASP A 73 -11.51 16.40 -0.76
N PRO A 74 -11.37 17.33 -1.73
CA PRO A 74 -10.73 17.00 -3.01
C PRO A 74 -9.28 16.52 -2.91
N LEU A 75 -8.57 16.91 -1.87
CA LEU A 75 -7.17 16.51 -1.71
C LEU A 75 -7.02 15.19 -0.99
N LEU A 76 -7.92 14.89 -0.07
CA LEU A 76 -7.73 13.75 0.83
C LEU A 76 -9.09 13.25 1.31
N THR A 77 -9.31 11.95 1.14
CA THR A 77 -10.49 11.28 1.68
C THR A 77 -10.04 10.16 2.60
N ILE A 78 -10.46 10.19 3.84
CA ILE A 78 -10.15 9.18 4.85
C ILE A 78 -11.46 8.75 5.49
N PRO A 79 -11.74 7.44 5.58
CA PRO A 79 -10.95 6.31 5.03
C PRO A 79 -10.86 6.36 3.51
N HIS A 80 -9.83 5.75 2.96
CA HIS A 80 -9.68 5.68 1.50
C HIS A 80 -10.98 5.14 0.90
N PRO A 81 -11.56 5.81 -0.12
CA PRO A 81 -12.94 5.52 -0.51
C PRO A 81 -13.17 4.12 -1.09
N ARG A 82 -12.13 3.47 -1.58
CA ARG A 82 -12.28 2.18 -2.22
C ARG A 82 -11.58 1.03 -1.49
N TYR A 83 -11.10 1.28 -0.26
CA TYR A 83 -10.31 0.26 0.43
C TYR A 83 -11.11 -1.03 0.66
N ALA A 84 -12.38 -0.91 0.96
CA ALA A 84 -13.23 -2.05 1.31
C ALA A 84 -13.62 -2.90 0.11
N GLU A 85 -13.37 -2.42 -1.10
CA GLU A 85 -13.73 -3.12 -2.33
C GLU A 85 -12.57 -3.87 -2.96
N ARG A 86 -11.37 -3.74 -2.40
CA ARG A 86 -10.14 -4.24 -3.03
C ARG A 86 -9.47 -5.30 -2.18
N ARG A 87 -9.49 -6.53 -2.64
CA ARG A 87 -8.85 -7.63 -1.94
C ARG A 87 -7.34 -7.38 -1.76
N PHE A 88 -6.69 -6.74 -2.73
CA PHE A 88 -5.26 -6.46 -2.63
C PHE A 88 -4.93 -5.38 -1.59
N VAL A 89 -5.94 -4.70 -1.07
CA VAL A 89 -5.81 -3.82 0.09
C VAL A 89 -6.19 -4.56 1.37
N LEU A 90 -7.31 -5.29 1.35
CA LEU A 90 -7.83 -5.93 2.55
C LEU A 90 -6.96 -7.09 3.03
N ALA A 91 -6.37 -7.85 2.13
CA ALA A 91 -5.51 -8.96 2.51
C ALA A 91 -4.32 -8.50 3.36
N PRO A 92 -3.52 -7.52 2.92
CA PRO A 92 -2.46 -7.00 3.79
C PRO A 92 -3.00 -6.20 4.98
N LEU A 93 -4.09 -5.48 4.83
CA LEU A 93 -4.69 -4.72 5.93
C LEU A 93 -5.10 -5.65 7.07
N ALA A 94 -5.63 -6.82 6.75
CA ALA A 94 -6.07 -7.77 7.76
C ALA A 94 -4.92 -8.26 8.65
N GLU A 95 -3.69 -8.24 8.14
CA GLU A 95 -2.52 -8.61 8.94
C GLU A 95 -2.12 -7.54 9.94
N VAL A 96 -2.39 -6.28 9.62
CA VAL A 96 -1.96 -5.14 10.43
C VAL A 96 -3.09 -4.62 11.32
N ALA A 97 -4.29 -4.56 10.78
CA ALA A 97 -5.44 -3.97 11.44
C ALA A 97 -6.72 -4.70 11.02
N PRO A 98 -6.90 -5.95 11.46
CA PRO A 98 -8.07 -6.74 11.05
C PRO A 98 -9.39 -6.09 11.44
N GLN A 99 -9.41 -5.28 12.50
CA GLN A 99 -10.62 -4.58 12.92
C GLN A 99 -11.09 -3.51 11.93
N ARG A 100 -10.22 -3.13 10.99
CA ARG A 100 -10.55 -2.16 9.93
C ARG A 100 -11.17 -2.83 8.71
N CYS A 101 -11.11 -4.15 8.63
CA CYS A 101 -11.69 -4.86 7.49
C CYS A 101 -13.17 -5.10 7.72
N PRO A 102 -13.99 -4.98 6.66
CA PRO A 102 -15.40 -5.34 6.76
C PRO A 102 -15.57 -6.80 7.16
N ALA A 103 -16.63 -7.12 7.89
CA ALA A 103 -16.93 -8.48 8.27
C ALA A 103 -17.11 -9.35 7.01
N HIS A 104 -16.54 -10.55 7.04
CA HIS A 104 -16.69 -11.52 5.95
C HIS A 104 -16.19 -11.04 4.60
N TRP A 105 -15.23 -10.11 4.59
CA TRP A 105 -14.72 -9.56 3.33
C TRP A 105 -14.13 -10.63 2.42
N ASP A 106 -13.48 -11.64 3.01
CA ASP A 106 -12.85 -12.70 2.24
C ASP A 106 -13.85 -13.56 1.49
N GLU A 107 -15.07 -13.63 2.01
CA GLU A 107 -16.14 -14.40 1.40
C GLU A 107 -17.00 -13.58 0.44
N THR A 108 -17.13 -12.28 0.71
CA THR A 108 -18.06 -11.43 -0.06
C THR A 108 -17.44 -10.78 -1.27
N LEU A 109 -16.11 -10.53 -1.25
CA LEU A 109 -15.44 -9.99 -2.42
C LEU A 109 -15.22 -11.08 -3.46
N PRO A 110 -15.25 -10.71 -4.76
CA PRO A 110 -14.90 -11.66 -5.80
C PRO A 110 -13.49 -12.20 -5.59
N PRO A 111 -13.23 -13.44 -5.93
CA PRO A 111 -11.88 -13.97 -5.87
C PRO A 111 -10.97 -13.22 -6.85
N GLU A 112 -9.80 -12.86 -6.37
CA GLU A 112 -8.76 -12.22 -7.17
C GLU A 112 -7.45 -12.94 -6.91
N GLY A 113 -6.53 -12.85 -7.87
CA GLY A 113 -5.20 -13.41 -7.68
C GLY A 113 -4.37 -12.53 -6.78
N VAL A 114 -4.47 -12.75 -5.49
CA VAL A 114 -3.69 -12.05 -4.46
C VAL A 114 -2.98 -13.09 -3.63
N TYR A 115 -1.65 -13.10 -3.66
CA TYR A 115 -0.84 -14.16 -3.08
C TYR A 115 0.18 -13.61 -2.09
N PRO A 116 0.29 -14.18 -0.89
CA PRO A 116 1.32 -13.77 0.05
C PRO A 116 2.71 -14.18 -0.43
N ARG A 117 3.68 -13.29 -0.27
CA ARG A 117 5.05 -13.51 -0.72
C ARG A 117 6.08 -13.33 0.38
N GLY A 118 5.64 -13.20 1.63
CA GLY A 118 6.54 -13.10 2.77
C GLY A 118 6.95 -11.66 3.06
N PRO A 119 7.69 -11.47 4.15
CA PRO A 119 8.02 -10.13 4.62
C PRO A 119 9.02 -9.43 3.69
N LEU A 120 8.86 -8.10 3.63
CA LEU A 120 9.84 -7.26 2.95
C LEU A 120 11.05 -7.11 3.84
N ALA A 121 12.22 -7.40 3.29
CA ALA A 121 13.49 -7.21 3.99
C ALA A 121 14.37 -6.30 3.16
N LEU A 122 14.88 -5.24 3.80
CA LEU A 122 15.82 -4.33 3.19
C LEU A 122 17.17 -4.50 3.88
N VAL A 123 18.23 -4.60 3.08
CA VAL A 123 19.59 -4.71 3.61
C VAL A 123 20.26 -3.36 3.40
N SER A 124 20.67 -2.74 4.51
CA SER A 124 21.40 -1.48 4.46
C SER A 124 22.87 -1.73 4.15
N ASP A 125 23.58 -0.65 3.85
CA ASP A 125 25.02 -0.70 3.59
C ASP A 125 25.82 -1.18 4.79
N GLU A 126 25.29 -1.03 5.98
CA GLU A 126 25.92 -1.52 7.19
C GLU A 126 25.64 -2.98 7.47
N GLY A 127 24.92 -3.64 6.57
CA GLY A 127 24.55 -5.02 6.77
C GLY A 127 23.38 -5.23 7.72
N VAL A 128 22.72 -4.17 8.10
CA VAL A 128 21.55 -4.25 8.98
C VAL A 128 20.32 -4.47 8.15
N THR A 129 19.56 -5.48 8.52
CA THR A 129 18.28 -5.72 7.87
C THR A 129 17.26 -4.74 8.45
N ALA A 130 16.70 -3.92 7.58
CA ALA A 130 15.66 -3.00 7.96
C ALA A 130 14.34 -3.45 7.38
N SER A 131 13.32 -3.36 8.19
CA SER A 131 11.96 -3.65 7.78
C SER A 131 11.25 -2.31 7.64
N SER A 132 10.85 -1.97 6.44
CA SER A 132 10.16 -0.72 6.22
C SER A 132 8.93 -0.94 5.36
N GLY A 133 8.05 0.02 5.36
CA GLY A 133 6.84 -0.05 4.58
C GLY A 133 7.05 0.13 3.10
N GLN A 134 8.20 0.48 2.71
CA GLN A 134 8.47 0.69 1.28
C GLN A 134 9.95 0.62 0.98
#